data_c9a4aa2f3b0a3c0ed8b968f3894c0342
#
_entry.id   c9a4aa2f3b0a3c0ed8b968f3894c0342
#
_cell.length_a   1.000
_cell.length_b   1.000
_cell.length_c   1.000
_cell.angle_alpha   90.00
_cell.angle_beta   90.00
_cell.angle_gamma   90.00
#
_symmetry.space_group_name_H-M   'P 1'
#
loop_
_entity.id
_entity.type
_entity.pdbx_description
1 polymer ?
#
loop_
_entity_poly.entity_id
_entity_poly.type
_entity_poly.pdbx_seq_one_letter_code
_entity_poly.pdbx_strand_id
1 'polypeptide(L)'
;PTWLETADKIALIDALSLTGVARIEVSSFVSPKSIPMLRDAAAVFAGITRQCGVIYTALVPNRRGAENALAAGADEINMVMSASETHNKANMRMSCAESLAGFEQIMQAAEGTGGIINGSIATSFGCPFEGGQPAARILGIVHRYMDLGVDGISLADTTGMANPKQVAALVGDVLQLIGPDALTLHFHNTRGMGLANVLAAYQAGARRFDAALGGLGGCPFAPGATGNICTEDLVNMLEEMGIPTNVDLAALIEVSRTLPKLLGHDIPGQLVKAGRNSDRHMLPAS
;
A
#
# COMPACT_ATOMS: atom_id res chain seq x y z
N PRO A 1 9.26 15.22 8.86
CA PRO A 1 9.46 14.59 7.55
C PRO A 1 10.58 15.31 6.79
N THR A 2 11.54 14.55 6.28
CA THR A 2 12.66 15.07 5.49
C THR A 2 12.24 15.11 4.02
N TRP A 3 12.53 16.22 3.32
CA TRP A 3 12.38 16.28 1.87
C TRP A 3 13.43 15.37 1.22
N LEU A 4 12.99 14.52 0.31
CA LEU A 4 13.88 13.79 -0.59
C LEU A 4 13.89 14.47 -1.95
N GLU A 5 15.06 14.61 -2.54
CA GLU A 5 15.18 15.18 -3.89
C GLU A 5 14.53 14.24 -4.91
N THR A 6 13.98 14.83 -5.96
CA THR A 6 13.30 14.08 -7.04
C THR A 6 14.19 13.00 -7.63
N ALA A 7 15.48 13.30 -7.82
CA ALA A 7 16.46 12.34 -8.33
C ALA A 7 16.64 11.11 -7.40
N ASP A 8 16.63 11.31 -6.08
CA ASP A 8 16.75 10.22 -5.11
C ASP A 8 15.51 9.33 -5.13
N LYS A 9 14.31 9.92 -5.26
CA LYS A 9 13.05 9.17 -5.40
C LYS A 9 13.06 8.32 -6.67
N ILE A 10 13.49 8.88 -7.79
CA ILE A 10 13.63 8.17 -9.08
C ILE A 10 14.61 7.02 -8.94
N ALA A 11 15.82 7.27 -8.41
CA ALA A 11 16.84 6.24 -8.24
C ALA A 11 16.35 5.07 -7.35
N LEU A 12 15.60 5.38 -6.28
CA LEU A 12 15.02 4.37 -5.40
C LEU A 12 13.97 3.51 -6.14
N ILE A 13 13.08 4.15 -6.91
CA ILE A 13 12.03 3.45 -7.66
C ILE A 13 12.65 2.60 -8.78
N ASP A 14 13.66 3.12 -9.48
CA ASP A 14 14.37 2.38 -10.52
C ASP A 14 15.05 1.13 -9.95
N ALA A 15 15.74 1.27 -8.81
CA ALA A 15 16.34 0.14 -8.11
C ALA A 15 15.28 -0.89 -7.65
N LEU A 16 14.17 -0.44 -7.09
CA LEU A 16 13.06 -1.30 -6.65
C LEU A 16 12.42 -2.03 -7.84
N SER A 17 12.28 -1.36 -8.98
CA SER A 17 11.70 -1.94 -10.20
C SER A 17 12.47 -3.16 -10.73
N LEU A 18 13.76 -3.29 -10.37
CA LEU A 18 14.62 -4.42 -10.77
C LEU A 18 14.55 -5.61 -9.82
N THR A 19 13.83 -5.49 -8.70
CA THR A 19 13.75 -6.56 -7.69
C THR A 19 12.68 -7.62 -7.96
N GLY A 20 11.90 -7.48 -9.03
CA GLY A 20 10.82 -8.42 -9.36
C GLY A 20 9.48 -8.11 -8.69
N VAL A 21 9.35 -6.99 -7.97
CA VAL A 21 8.04 -6.55 -7.45
C VAL A 21 7.08 -6.27 -8.60
N ALA A 22 5.84 -6.75 -8.49
CA ALA A 22 4.86 -6.65 -9.56
C ALA A 22 4.22 -5.27 -9.69
N ARG A 23 4.19 -4.49 -8.57
CA ARG A 23 3.59 -3.15 -8.51
C ARG A 23 4.39 -2.24 -7.61
N ILE A 24 4.42 -0.95 -7.98
CA ILE A 24 5.05 0.10 -7.18
C ILE A 24 4.09 1.29 -7.11
N GLU A 25 3.62 1.64 -5.91
CA GLU A 25 2.95 2.93 -5.71
C GLU A 25 4.02 4.03 -5.66
N VAL A 26 4.17 4.71 -6.80
CA VAL A 26 5.25 5.69 -7.07
C VAL A 26 5.06 6.96 -6.27
N SER A 27 3.85 7.48 -6.23
CA SER A 27 3.52 8.75 -5.58
C SER A 27 2.01 8.95 -5.45
N SER A 28 1.62 10.09 -4.88
CA SER A 28 0.23 10.50 -4.79
C SER A 28 0.03 11.87 -5.42
N PHE A 29 -1.04 12.01 -6.21
CA PHE A 29 -1.43 13.27 -6.84
C PHE A 29 -2.40 14.08 -5.96
N VAL A 30 -2.07 14.17 -4.68
CA VAL A 30 -2.73 15.07 -3.72
C VAL A 30 -2.29 16.52 -3.94
N SER A 31 -3.07 17.47 -3.42
CA SER A 31 -2.67 18.88 -3.47
C SER A 31 -1.32 19.12 -2.80
N PRO A 32 -0.35 19.77 -3.46
CA PRO A 32 0.93 20.15 -2.85
C PRO A 32 0.79 21.05 -1.61
N LYS A 33 -0.34 21.73 -1.47
CA LYS A 33 -0.65 22.52 -0.27
C LYS A 33 -0.99 21.63 0.93
N SER A 34 -1.54 20.44 0.68
CA SER A 34 -1.89 19.47 1.73
C SER A 34 -0.69 18.62 2.12
N ILE A 35 0.07 18.11 1.14
CA ILE A 35 1.27 17.29 1.37
C ILE A 35 2.41 17.80 0.46
N PRO A 36 3.19 18.80 0.94
CA PRO A 36 4.27 19.39 0.14
C PRO A 36 5.35 18.40 -0.31
N MET A 37 5.52 17.27 0.41
CA MET A 37 6.51 16.24 0.11
C MET A 37 6.21 15.45 -1.18
N LEU A 38 4.99 15.56 -1.72
CA LEU A 38 4.54 14.88 -2.94
C LEU A 38 4.34 15.84 -4.13
N ARG A 39 4.85 17.08 -4.02
CA ARG A 39 4.66 18.12 -5.04
C ARG A 39 5.32 17.78 -6.39
N ASP A 40 6.28 16.89 -6.39
CA ASP A 40 7.05 16.46 -7.56
C ASP A 40 6.57 15.15 -8.19
N ALA A 41 5.38 14.65 -7.81
CA ALA A 41 4.83 13.38 -8.28
C ALA A 41 4.93 13.21 -9.82
N ALA A 42 4.52 14.22 -10.59
CA ALA A 42 4.60 14.17 -12.05
C ALA A 42 6.06 14.10 -12.57
N ALA A 43 7.00 14.80 -11.93
CA ALA A 43 8.40 14.74 -12.30
C ALA A 43 9.03 13.38 -11.97
N VAL A 44 8.65 12.76 -10.86
CA VAL A 44 9.06 11.39 -10.52
C VAL A 44 8.55 10.40 -11.56
N PHE A 45 7.25 10.43 -11.91
CA PHE A 45 6.68 9.56 -12.95
C PHE A 45 7.36 9.73 -14.31
N ALA A 46 7.71 10.97 -14.69
CA ALA A 46 8.40 11.26 -15.94
C ALA A 46 9.86 10.80 -15.94
N GLY A 47 10.50 10.71 -14.78
CA GLY A 47 11.93 10.40 -14.65
C GLY A 47 12.27 8.94 -14.43
N ILE A 48 11.32 8.10 -13.98
CA ILE A 48 11.58 6.68 -13.69
C ILE A 48 11.84 5.87 -14.98
N THR A 49 12.71 4.87 -14.86
CA THR A 49 12.98 3.88 -15.89
C THR A 49 12.04 2.69 -15.74
N ARG A 50 10.96 2.69 -16.53
CA ARG A 50 9.91 1.66 -16.42
C ARG A 50 10.42 0.28 -16.84
N GLN A 51 10.13 -0.72 -16.03
CA GLN A 51 10.45 -2.11 -16.31
C GLN A 51 9.23 -2.86 -16.84
N CYS A 52 9.46 -3.74 -17.82
CA CYS A 52 8.42 -4.60 -18.35
C CYS A 52 7.86 -5.51 -17.23
N GLY A 53 6.54 -5.59 -17.11
CA GLY A 53 5.87 -6.42 -16.11
C GLY A 53 5.67 -5.75 -14.74
N VAL A 54 6.17 -4.52 -14.54
CA VAL A 54 5.91 -3.71 -13.34
C VAL A 54 4.79 -2.72 -13.63
N ILE A 55 3.78 -2.68 -12.75
CA ILE A 55 2.67 -1.72 -12.79
C ILE A 55 3.02 -0.54 -11.87
N TYR A 56 3.00 0.67 -12.41
CA TYR A 56 3.30 1.90 -11.67
C TYR A 56 2.01 2.59 -11.28
N THR A 57 1.73 2.57 -9.98
CA THR A 57 0.48 3.04 -9.38
C THR A 57 0.61 4.45 -8.84
N ALA A 58 -0.46 5.23 -8.92
CA ALA A 58 -0.59 6.54 -8.31
C ALA A 58 -1.82 6.62 -7.41
N LEU A 59 -1.67 7.09 -6.17
CA LEU A 59 -2.80 7.41 -5.31
C LEU A 59 -3.44 8.72 -5.76
N VAL A 60 -4.77 8.74 -5.88
CA VAL A 60 -5.53 9.90 -6.34
C VAL A 60 -6.70 10.22 -5.41
N PRO A 61 -6.83 11.47 -4.93
CA PRO A 61 -7.89 11.87 -4.00
C PRO A 61 -9.17 12.33 -4.70
N ASN A 62 -9.13 12.67 -5.99
CA ASN A 62 -10.23 13.27 -6.74
C ASN A 62 -9.96 13.25 -8.25
N ARG A 63 -10.94 13.72 -9.03
CA ARG A 63 -10.87 13.80 -10.50
C ARG A 63 -9.58 14.46 -11.01
N ARG A 64 -9.22 15.63 -10.48
CA ARG A 64 -8.01 16.35 -10.92
C ARG A 64 -6.73 15.55 -10.65
N GLY A 65 -6.67 14.88 -9.50
CA GLY A 65 -5.57 13.96 -9.19
C GLY A 65 -5.49 12.82 -10.18
N ALA A 66 -6.62 12.22 -10.56
CA ALA A 66 -6.69 11.16 -11.56
C ALA A 66 -6.24 11.63 -12.94
N GLU A 67 -6.75 12.77 -13.42
CA GLU A 67 -6.34 13.37 -14.70
C GLU A 67 -4.82 13.63 -14.73
N ASN A 68 -4.25 14.17 -13.66
CA ASN A 68 -2.81 14.42 -13.56
C ASN A 68 -1.98 13.12 -13.51
N ALA A 69 -2.44 12.10 -12.79
CA ALA A 69 -1.76 10.81 -12.68
C ALA A 69 -1.72 10.08 -14.02
N LEU A 70 -2.86 10.02 -14.71
CA LEU A 70 -2.98 9.41 -16.04
C LEU A 70 -2.12 10.17 -17.08
N ALA A 71 -2.14 11.51 -17.06
CA ALA A 71 -1.29 12.33 -17.93
C ALA A 71 0.20 12.14 -17.63
N ALA A 72 0.58 11.82 -16.40
CA ALA A 72 1.95 11.48 -16.01
C ALA A 72 2.34 10.03 -16.36
N GLY A 73 1.42 9.23 -16.89
CA GLY A 73 1.66 7.86 -17.33
C GLY A 73 1.52 6.81 -16.23
N ALA A 74 0.71 7.05 -15.19
CA ALA A 74 0.36 6.00 -14.24
C ALA A 74 -0.39 4.87 -14.96
N ASP A 75 0.00 3.61 -14.72
CA ASP A 75 -0.69 2.44 -15.26
C ASP A 75 -1.95 2.12 -14.45
N GLU A 76 -1.87 2.40 -13.15
CA GLU A 76 -2.96 2.18 -12.20
C GLU A 76 -3.18 3.44 -11.36
N ILE A 77 -4.42 3.82 -11.16
CA ILE A 77 -4.81 4.83 -10.17
C ILE A 77 -5.51 4.17 -8.99
N ASN A 78 -5.15 4.59 -7.78
CA ASN A 78 -5.69 4.08 -6.54
C ASN A 78 -6.54 5.16 -5.87
N MET A 79 -7.88 4.98 -5.89
CA MET A 79 -8.82 5.82 -5.18
C MET A 79 -8.89 5.39 -3.73
N VAL A 80 -8.94 6.32 -2.78
CA VAL A 80 -8.97 5.98 -1.36
C VAL A 80 -10.10 6.68 -0.62
N MET A 81 -10.83 5.92 0.20
CA MET A 81 -11.68 6.44 1.25
C MET A 81 -11.55 5.60 2.53
N SER A 82 -12.00 6.11 3.66
CA SER A 82 -12.07 5.35 4.90
C SER A 82 -13.44 4.73 5.11
N ALA A 83 -13.50 3.55 5.71
CA ALA A 83 -14.75 2.99 6.18
C ALA A 83 -15.35 3.77 7.37
N SER A 84 -14.51 4.43 8.16
CA SER A 84 -14.93 5.29 9.28
C SER A 84 -15.26 6.69 8.78
N GLU A 85 -16.44 7.18 9.12
CA GLU A 85 -16.89 8.53 8.77
C GLU A 85 -16.00 9.61 9.40
N THR A 86 -15.64 9.42 10.68
CA THR A 86 -14.77 10.36 11.40
C THR A 86 -13.37 10.41 10.80
N HIS A 87 -12.80 9.24 10.48
CA HIS A 87 -11.48 9.18 9.86
C HIS A 87 -11.51 9.73 8.42
N ASN A 88 -12.56 9.46 7.66
CA ASN A 88 -12.71 10.00 6.30
C ASN A 88 -12.77 11.54 6.32
N LYS A 89 -13.55 12.12 7.23
CA LYS A 89 -13.59 13.58 7.42
C LYS A 89 -12.24 14.16 7.83
N ALA A 90 -11.52 13.49 8.73
CA ALA A 90 -10.20 13.96 9.17
C ALA A 90 -9.16 13.90 8.03
N ASN A 91 -9.14 12.82 7.26
CA ASN A 91 -8.15 12.56 6.22
C ASN A 91 -8.49 13.23 4.88
N MET A 92 -9.72 13.06 4.41
CA MET A 92 -10.17 13.48 3.09
C MET A 92 -10.96 14.82 3.13
N ARG A 93 -11.35 15.30 4.32
CA ARG A 93 -12.23 16.46 4.54
C ARG A 93 -13.61 16.31 3.89
N MET A 94 -14.06 15.07 3.72
CA MET A 94 -15.33 14.69 3.11
C MET A 94 -16.00 13.58 3.93
N SER A 95 -17.31 13.48 3.86
CA SER A 95 -18.05 12.31 4.32
C SER A 95 -17.75 11.09 3.43
N CYS A 96 -18.05 9.89 3.91
CA CYS A 96 -17.93 8.69 3.09
C CYS A 96 -18.84 8.77 1.84
N ALA A 97 -20.03 9.33 1.97
CA ALA A 97 -20.95 9.52 0.85
C ALA A 97 -20.41 10.49 -0.22
N GLU A 98 -19.81 11.61 0.20
CA GLU A 98 -19.17 12.57 -0.71
C GLU A 98 -17.96 11.94 -1.42
N SER A 99 -17.17 11.11 -0.72
CA SER A 99 -16.06 10.38 -1.34
C SER A 99 -16.55 9.44 -2.44
N LEU A 100 -17.59 8.62 -2.18
CA LEU A 100 -18.18 7.74 -3.17
C LEU A 100 -18.74 8.49 -4.38
N ALA A 101 -19.44 9.61 -4.17
CA ALA A 101 -19.92 10.46 -5.27
C ALA A 101 -18.76 11.08 -6.08
N GLY A 102 -17.65 11.42 -5.42
CA GLY A 102 -16.45 11.91 -6.10
C GLY A 102 -15.76 10.86 -6.96
N PHE A 103 -15.89 9.58 -6.61
CA PHE A 103 -15.29 8.48 -7.37
C PHE A 103 -15.93 8.28 -8.74
N GLU A 104 -17.21 8.56 -8.90
CA GLU A 104 -17.85 8.58 -10.22
C GLU A 104 -17.14 9.54 -11.19
N GLN A 105 -16.65 10.68 -10.69
CA GLN A 105 -15.90 11.65 -11.49
C GLN A 105 -14.48 11.14 -11.83
N ILE A 106 -13.86 10.34 -10.95
CA ILE A 106 -12.57 9.69 -11.22
C ILE A 106 -12.76 8.63 -12.31
N MET A 107 -13.79 7.79 -12.21
CA MET A 107 -14.12 6.78 -13.22
C MET A 107 -14.32 7.43 -14.60
N GLN A 108 -15.08 8.53 -14.67
CA GLN A 108 -15.27 9.30 -15.89
C GLN A 108 -13.94 9.85 -16.46
N ALA A 109 -13.03 10.32 -15.60
CA ALA A 109 -11.71 10.82 -16.03
C ALA A 109 -10.81 9.71 -16.58
N ALA A 110 -10.99 8.48 -16.13
CA ALA A 110 -10.23 7.31 -16.56
C ALA A 110 -10.84 6.60 -17.77
N GLU A 111 -12.07 6.92 -18.15
CA GLU A 111 -12.76 6.28 -19.27
C GLU A 111 -11.95 6.42 -20.57
N GLY A 112 -11.76 5.30 -21.27
CA GLY A 112 -11.04 5.23 -22.54
C GLY A 112 -9.51 5.38 -22.44
N THR A 113 -8.94 5.54 -21.24
CA THR A 113 -7.48 5.65 -21.06
C THR A 113 -6.75 4.30 -21.03
N GLY A 114 -7.48 3.21 -20.75
CA GLY A 114 -6.90 1.88 -20.53
C GLY A 114 -6.18 1.72 -19.20
N GLY A 115 -6.23 2.72 -18.31
CA GLY A 115 -5.65 2.65 -16.96
C GLY A 115 -6.44 1.72 -16.04
N ILE A 116 -5.73 1.00 -15.17
CA ILE A 116 -6.31 0.14 -14.13
C ILE A 116 -6.81 1.04 -12.98
N ILE A 117 -7.98 0.70 -12.43
CA ILE A 117 -8.58 1.46 -11.33
C ILE A 117 -8.72 0.56 -10.10
N ASN A 118 -8.04 0.92 -9.02
CA ASN A 118 -8.16 0.25 -7.73
C ASN A 118 -8.87 1.14 -6.71
N GLY A 119 -9.74 0.56 -5.90
CA GLY A 119 -10.44 1.24 -4.81
C GLY A 119 -9.94 0.78 -3.45
N SER A 120 -9.26 1.65 -2.69
CA SER A 120 -8.78 1.34 -1.34
C SER A 120 -9.77 1.76 -0.27
N ILE A 121 -10.03 0.85 0.69
CA ILE A 121 -10.87 1.08 1.86
C ILE A 121 -9.96 1.17 3.09
N ALA A 122 -9.61 2.39 3.49
CA ALA A 122 -8.86 2.63 4.71
C ALA A 122 -9.69 2.31 5.96
N THR A 123 -9.02 2.01 7.07
CA THR A 123 -9.65 1.64 8.36
C THR A 123 -10.60 0.43 8.29
N SER A 124 -10.40 -0.49 7.33
CA SER A 124 -11.29 -1.65 7.13
C SER A 124 -11.41 -2.56 8.34
N PHE A 125 -10.41 -2.61 9.20
CA PHE A 125 -10.36 -3.50 10.37
C PHE A 125 -10.54 -2.77 11.70
N GLY A 126 -10.46 -1.44 11.71
CA GLY A 126 -10.64 -0.64 12.92
C GLY A 126 -10.23 0.80 12.72
N CYS A 127 -10.83 1.66 13.53
CA CYS A 127 -10.61 3.11 13.51
C CYS A 127 -10.32 3.61 14.94
N PRO A 128 -9.30 4.44 15.15
CA PRO A 128 -8.97 4.95 16.48
C PRO A 128 -10.05 5.88 17.07
N PHE A 129 -10.94 6.37 16.21
CA PHE A 129 -12.02 7.29 16.62
C PHE A 129 -13.37 6.58 16.83
N GLU A 130 -13.66 5.54 16.03
CA GLU A 130 -14.95 4.84 16.02
C GLU A 130 -14.85 3.38 16.53
N GLY A 131 -13.63 2.89 16.80
CA GLY A 131 -13.42 1.51 17.22
C GLY A 131 -13.51 0.51 16.08
N GLY A 132 -13.98 -0.70 16.37
CA GLY A 132 -14.12 -1.79 15.38
C GLY A 132 -15.09 -1.42 14.27
N GLN A 133 -14.75 -1.77 13.03
CA GLN A 133 -15.63 -1.55 11.88
C GLN A 133 -16.49 -2.81 11.63
N PRO A 134 -17.81 -2.68 11.53
CA PRO A 134 -18.67 -3.82 11.21
C PRO A 134 -18.38 -4.34 9.78
N ALA A 135 -18.27 -5.66 9.61
CA ALA A 135 -18.06 -6.29 8.31
C ALA A 135 -19.10 -5.83 7.26
N ALA A 136 -20.36 -5.71 7.65
CA ALA A 136 -21.44 -5.25 6.77
C ALA A 136 -21.16 -3.85 6.16
N ARG A 137 -20.49 -2.94 6.89
CA ARG A 137 -20.08 -1.63 6.36
C ARG A 137 -19.03 -1.79 5.27
N ILE A 138 -18.02 -2.63 5.50
CA ILE A 138 -16.95 -2.87 4.53
C ILE A 138 -17.52 -3.53 3.28
N LEU A 139 -18.35 -4.57 3.43
CA LEU A 139 -19.02 -5.23 2.31
C LEU A 139 -19.91 -4.27 1.52
N GLY A 140 -20.60 -3.35 2.19
CA GLY A 140 -21.37 -2.30 1.54
C GLY A 140 -20.53 -1.39 0.66
N ILE A 141 -19.32 -1.01 1.10
CA ILE A 141 -18.37 -0.20 0.30
C ILE A 141 -17.82 -1.06 -0.86
N VAL A 142 -17.49 -2.34 -0.63
CA VAL A 142 -17.05 -3.27 -1.67
C VAL A 142 -18.10 -3.35 -2.80
N HIS A 143 -19.37 -3.52 -2.47
CA HIS A 143 -20.45 -3.52 -3.46
C HIS A 143 -20.51 -2.21 -4.25
N ARG A 144 -20.39 -1.04 -3.57
CA ARG A 144 -20.37 0.25 -4.26
C ARG A 144 -19.17 0.38 -5.22
N TYR A 145 -18.00 -0.14 -4.85
CA TYR A 145 -16.84 -0.18 -5.74
C TYR A 145 -17.07 -1.10 -6.95
N MET A 146 -17.67 -2.27 -6.73
CA MET A 146 -18.07 -3.17 -7.81
C MET A 146 -19.08 -2.49 -8.78
N ASP A 147 -20.08 -1.78 -8.23
CA ASP A 147 -21.06 -1.04 -9.03
C ASP A 147 -20.40 0.08 -9.86
N LEU A 148 -19.32 0.69 -9.36
CA LEU A 148 -18.53 1.68 -10.10
C LEU A 148 -17.68 1.04 -11.20
N GLY A 149 -17.43 -0.27 -11.15
CA GLY A 149 -16.62 -0.99 -12.15
C GLY A 149 -15.12 -0.87 -11.93
N VAL A 150 -14.64 -0.82 -10.67
CA VAL A 150 -13.20 -0.86 -10.38
C VAL A 150 -12.61 -2.22 -10.73
N ASP A 151 -11.34 -2.26 -11.13
CA ASP A 151 -10.61 -3.49 -11.48
C ASP A 151 -10.08 -4.24 -10.25
N GLY A 152 -9.89 -3.54 -9.14
CA GLY A 152 -9.40 -4.11 -7.88
C GLY A 152 -9.84 -3.34 -6.65
N ILE A 153 -9.81 -4.03 -5.51
CA ILE A 153 -10.16 -3.46 -4.21
C ILE A 153 -9.06 -3.77 -3.21
N SER A 154 -8.64 -2.76 -2.44
CA SER A 154 -7.69 -2.94 -1.34
C SER A 154 -8.38 -2.74 0.01
N LEU A 155 -8.23 -3.72 0.92
CA LEU A 155 -8.63 -3.56 2.32
C LEU A 155 -7.43 -3.17 3.16
N ALA A 156 -7.48 -1.99 3.79
CA ALA A 156 -6.36 -1.44 4.54
C ALA A 156 -6.59 -1.40 6.05
N ASP A 157 -5.67 -2.00 6.80
CA ASP A 157 -5.51 -1.86 8.24
C ASP A 157 -4.66 -0.62 8.56
N THR A 158 -5.14 0.55 8.14
CA THR A 158 -4.43 1.85 8.20
C THR A 158 -3.89 2.19 9.60
N THR A 159 -4.51 1.66 10.63
CA THR A 159 -4.21 1.99 12.02
C THR A 159 -3.60 0.84 12.82
N GLY A 160 -3.35 -0.31 12.15
CA GLY A 160 -2.79 -1.51 12.77
C GLY A 160 -3.67 -2.05 13.90
N MET A 161 -4.98 -2.05 13.71
CA MET A 161 -5.97 -2.56 14.69
C MET A 161 -6.50 -3.94 14.33
N ALA A 162 -6.16 -4.47 13.16
CA ALA A 162 -6.54 -5.80 12.72
C ALA A 162 -5.92 -6.89 13.60
N ASN A 163 -6.66 -8.01 13.71
CA ASN A 163 -6.14 -9.24 14.28
C ASN A 163 -6.44 -10.43 13.35
N PRO A 164 -5.67 -11.53 13.42
CA PRO A 164 -5.78 -12.65 12.49
C PRO A 164 -7.19 -13.25 12.35
N LYS A 165 -7.95 -13.34 13.45
CA LYS A 165 -9.32 -13.87 13.42
C LYS A 165 -10.26 -12.97 12.62
N GLN A 166 -10.18 -11.67 12.84
CA GLN A 166 -10.98 -10.67 12.12
C GLN A 166 -10.62 -10.65 10.63
N VAL A 167 -9.30 -10.69 10.34
CA VAL A 167 -8.79 -10.72 8.96
C VAL A 167 -9.29 -11.94 8.20
N ALA A 168 -9.15 -13.15 8.78
CA ALA A 168 -9.62 -14.38 8.13
C ALA A 168 -11.12 -14.33 7.80
N ALA A 169 -11.95 -13.82 8.72
CA ALA A 169 -13.38 -13.70 8.50
C ALA A 169 -13.72 -12.70 7.38
N LEU A 170 -13.24 -11.44 7.48
CA LEU A 170 -13.57 -10.40 6.51
C LEU A 170 -13.01 -10.71 5.11
N VAL A 171 -11.77 -11.24 5.03
CA VAL A 171 -11.18 -11.66 3.76
C VAL A 171 -11.99 -12.78 3.12
N GLY A 172 -12.41 -13.77 3.90
CA GLY A 172 -13.28 -14.84 3.42
C GLY A 172 -14.58 -14.31 2.82
N ASP A 173 -15.24 -13.37 3.49
CA ASP A 173 -16.48 -12.75 3.00
C ASP A 173 -16.25 -11.97 1.69
N VAL A 174 -15.19 -11.15 1.62
CA VAL A 174 -14.88 -10.33 0.43
C VAL A 174 -14.48 -11.20 -0.76
N LEU A 175 -13.73 -12.29 -0.55
CA LEU A 175 -13.34 -13.20 -1.63
C LEU A 175 -14.53 -13.92 -2.28
N GLN A 176 -15.67 -14.04 -1.60
CA GLN A 176 -16.90 -14.54 -2.23
C GLN A 176 -17.48 -13.53 -3.25
N LEU A 177 -17.12 -12.25 -3.15
CA LEU A 177 -17.63 -11.19 -4.01
C LEU A 177 -16.72 -10.91 -5.22
N ILE A 178 -15.38 -10.83 -5.01
CA ILE A 178 -14.46 -10.29 -6.02
C ILE A 178 -13.32 -11.25 -6.42
N GLY A 179 -13.15 -12.35 -5.76
CA GLY A 179 -12.05 -13.30 -6.02
C GLY A 179 -10.65 -12.79 -5.61
N PRO A 180 -9.64 -13.68 -5.62
CA PRO A 180 -8.31 -13.39 -5.07
C PRO A 180 -7.48 -12.43 -5.93
N ASP A 181 -7.70 -12.39 -7.24
CA ASP A 181 -6.91 -11.57 -8.16
C ASP A 181 -7.31 -10.09 -8.14
N ALA A 182 -8.50 -9.78 -7.62
CA ALA A 182 -9.01 -8.43 -7.47
C ALA A 182 -8.84 -7.87 -6.04
N LEU A 183 -8.48 -8.71 -5.05
CA LEU A 183 -8.34 -8.28 -3.66
C LEU A 183 -6.87 -8.07 -3.27
N THR A 184 -6.51 -6.86 -2.83
CA THR A 184 -5.22 -6.55 -2.22
C THR A 184 -5.40 -6.29 -0.73
N LEU A 185 -4.47 -6.76 0.10
CA LEU A 185 -4.45 -6.51 1.54
C LEU A 185 -3.27 -5.60 1.91
N HIS A 186 -3.58 -4.57 2.68
CA HIS A 186 -2.61 -3.61 3.20
C HIS A 186 -2.63 -3.63 4.73
N PHE A 187 -1.51 -3.97 5.35
CA PHE A 187 -1.42 -4.06 6.80
C PHE A 187 -0.37 -3.13 7.38
N HIS A 188 -0.72 -2.49 8.51
CA HIS A 188 0.23 -1.80 9.36
C HIS A 188 0.73 -2.69 10.50
N ASN A 189 1.97 -2.48 10.91
CA ASN A 189 2.61 -3.24 11.99
C ASN A 189 2.56 -2.53 13.36
N THR A 190 1.70 -1.53 13.52
CA THR A 190 1.61 -0.66 14.71
C THR A 190 1.53 -1.44 16.03
N ARG A 191 0.87 -2.60 16.04
CA ARG A 191 0.75 -3.48 17.22
C ARG A 191 1.46 -4.82 17.07
N GLY A 192 2.41 -4.92 16.12
CA GLY A 192 3.21 -6.12 15.93
C GLY A 192 2.45 -7.31 15.35
N MET A 193 1.24 -7.11 14.80
CA MET A 193 0.42 -8.19 14.25
C MET A 193 0.41 -8.24 12.70
N GLY A 194 1.15 -7.36 12.04
CA GLY A 194 1.07 -7.21 10.59
C GLY A 194 1.32 -8.50 9.82
N LEU A 195 2.44 -9.19 10.05
CA LEU A 195 2.75 -10.46 9.36
C LEU A 195 1.81 -11.61 9.78
N ALA A 196 1.34 -11.63 11.03
CA ALA A 196 0.33 -12.60 11.46
C ALA A 196 -1.00 -12.40 10.71
N ASN A 197 -1.37 -11.14 10.43
CA ASN A 197 -2.53 -10.80 9.63
C ASN A 197 -2.35 -11.21 8.16
N VAL A 198 -1.15 -11.02 7.58
CA VAL A 198 -0.82 -11.54 6.24
C VAL A 198 -1.02 -13.05 6.18
N LEU A 199 -0.47 -13.80 7.15
CA LEU A 199 -0.62 -15.25 7.20
C LEU A 199 -2.09 -15.67 7.26
N ALA A 200 -2.89 -15.03 8.11
CA ALA A 200 -4.30 -15.31 8.22
C ALA A 200 -5.07 -15.00 6.92
N ALA A 201 -4.76 -13.88 6.27
CA ALA A 201 -5.34 -13.51 4.99
C ALA A 201 -4.95 -14.50 3.87
N TYR A 202 -3.69 -14.93 3.81
CA TYR A 202 -3.21 -15.91 2.85
C TYR A 202 -3.94 -17.26 3.03
N GLN A 203 -4.07 -17.71 4.27
CA GLN A 203 -4.81 -18.95 4.62
C GLN A 203 -6.30 -18.84 4.27
N ALA A 204 -6.88 -17.66 4.37
CA ALA A 204 -8.26 -17.38 3.93
C ALA A 204 -8.43 -17.32 2.41
N GLY A 205 -7.34 -17.31 1.63
CA GLY A 205 -7.36 -17.34 0.17
C GLY A 205 -6.85 -16.09 -0.52
N ALA A 206 -6.47 -15.03 0.20
CA ALA A 206 -5.85 -13.85 -0.41
C ALA A 206 -4.52 -14.17 -1.08
N ARG A 207 -4.20 -13.45 -2.17
CA ARG A 207 -2.97 -13.68 -2.95
C ARG A 207 -2.20 -12.40 -3.25
N ARG A 208 -2.76 -11.23 -2.98
CA ARG A 208 -2.13 -9.94 -3.25
C ARG A 208 -1.98 -9.15 -1.94
N PHE A 209 -0.76 -8.74 -1.69
CA PHE A 209 -0.39 -7.96 -0.51
C PHE A 209 0.47 -6.79 -0.95
N ASP A 210 0.24 -5.63 -0.38
CA ASP A 210 1.17 -4.53 -0.47
C ASP A 210 1.88 -4.29 0.88
N ALA A 211 3.05 -3.70 0.81
CA ALA A 211 3.90 -3.43 1.95
C ALA A 211 4.81 -2.24 1.61
N ALA A 212 5.47 -1.68 2.60
CA ALA A 212 6.41 -0.60 2.35
C ALA A 212 7.86 -1.07 2.48
N LEU A 213 8.72 -0.57 1.60
CA LEU A 213 10.15 -0.80 1.66
C LEU A 213 10.70 -0.36 3.03
N GLY A 214 11.41 -1.25 3.71
CA GLY A 214 11.93 -0.99 5.06
C GLY A 214 10.86 -0.85 6.15
N GLY A 215 9.57 -1.09 5.85
CA GLY A 215 8.46 -0.87 6.76
C GLY A 215 8.14 0.61 7.00
N LEU A 216 8.50 1.48 6.06
CA LEU A 216 8.28 2.92 6.13
C LEU A 216 6.80 3.28 6.02
N GLY A 217 6.48 4.53 6.36
CA GLY A 217 5.15 5.10 6.23
C GLY A 217 4.29 4.88 7.46
N GLY A 218 3.62 5.93 7.88
CA GLY A 218 2.64 5.94 8.96
C GLY A 218 1.50 6.87 8.59
N CYS A 219 0.35 6.71 9.24
CA CYS A 219 -0.77 7.60 9.05
C CYS A 219 -0.68 8.74 10.10
N PRO A 220 -0.58 10.01 9.71
CA PRO A 220 -0.54 11.13 10.66
C PRO A 220 -1.83 11.26 11.48
N PHE A 221 -2.92 10.65 10.99
CA PHE A 221 -4.22 10.61 11.67
C PHE A 221 -4.43 9.35 12.52
N ALA A 222 -3.41 8.49 12.63
CA ALA A 222 -3.42 7.30 13.48
C ALA A 222 -2.37 7.49 14.62
N PRO A 223 -2.80 7.89 15.83
CA PRO A 223 -1.88 8.08 16.95
C PRO A 223 -1.07 6.82 17.23
N GLY A 224 0.26 6.95 17.32
CA GLY A 224 1.18 5.82 17.58
C GLY A 224 1.40 4.86 16.40
N ALA A 225 0.95 5.20 15.18
CA ALA A 225 1.22 4.38 14.01
C ALA A 225 2.71 4.33 13.69
N THR A 226 3.31 3.14 13.82
CA THR A 226 4.76 2.92 13.66
C THR A 226 5.17 2.59 12.22
N GLY A 227 4.22 2.41 11.31
CA GLY A 227 4.47 2.13 9.90
C GLY A 227 3.77 0.87 9.37
N ASN A 228 4.02 0.65 8.10
CA ASN A 228 3.54 -0.53 7.37
C ASN A 228 4.25 -1.81 7.80
N ILE A 229 3.74 -2.96 7.36
CA ILE A 229 4.59 -4.15 7.28
C ILE A 229 5.74 -3.87 6.31
N CYS A 230 6.88 -4.48 6.60
CA CYS A 230 8.08 -4.34 5.77
C CYS A 230 8.01 -5.31 4.59
N THR A 231 8.31 -4.83 3.38
CA THR A 231 8.26 -5.66 2.18
C THR A 231 9.25 -6.82 2.27
N GLU A 232 10.47 -6.58 2.74
CA GLU A 232 11.52 -7.60 2.88
C GLU A 232 11.13 -8.66 3.90
N ASP A 233 10.55 -8.25 5.04
CA ASP A 233 10.09 -9.17 6.08
C ASP A 233 8.93 -10.03 5.56
N LEU A 234 8.02 -9.43 4.78
CA LEU A 234 6.90 -10.12 4.13
C LEU A 234 7.40 -11.16 3.11
N VAL A 235 8.27 -10.74 2.19
CA VAL A 235 8.84 -11.63 1.16
C VAL A 235 9.58 -12.78 1.81
N ASN A 236 10.43 -12.51 2.80
CA ASN A 236 11.15 -13.54 3.54
C ASN A 236 10.19 -14.54 4.21
N MET A 237 9.14 -14.06 4.88
CA MET A 237 8.17 -14.95 5.52
C MET A 237 7.51 -15.88 4.51
N LEU A 238 7.08 -15.37 3.36
CA LEU A 238 6.40 -16.17 2.33
C LEU A 238 7.36 -17.19 1.70
N GLU A 239 8.59 -16.80 1.39
CA GLU A 239 9.59 -17.71 0.80
C GLU A 239 10.04 -18.80 1.77
N GLU A 240 10.25 -18.48 3.05
CA GLU A 240 10.54 -19.49 4.09
C GLU A 240 9.38 -20.49 4.30
N MET A 241 8.15 -20.08 3.95
CA MET A 241 6.98 -20.94 3.92
C MET A 241 6.84 -21.75 2.61
N GLY A 242 7.78 -21.61 1.66
CA GLY A 242 7.73 -22.25 0.34
C GLY A 242 6.72 -21.64 -0.63
N ILE A 243 6.32 -20.41 -0.39
CA ILE A 243 5.38 -19.64 -1.26
C ILE A 243 6.22 -18.77 -2.18
N PRO A 244 6.24 -19.01 -3.50
CA PRO A 244 7.04 -18.20 -4.43
C PRO A 244 6.47 -16.79 -4.54
N THR A 245 7.33 -15.79 -4.38
CA THR A 245 6.96 -14.37 -4.51
C THR A 245 7.38 -13.78 -5.85
N ASN A 246 8.32 -14.42 -6.54
CA ASN A 246 9.01 -13.92 -7.74
C ASN A 246 9.82 -12.62 -7.49
N VAL A 247 10.09 -12.28 -6.23
CA VAL A 247 10.90 -11.13 -5.84
C VAL A 247 12.32 -11.59 -5.53
N ASP A 248 13.33 -10.92 -6.06
CA ASP A 248 14.72 -11.09 -5.65
C ASP A 248 14.91 -10.44 -4.27
N LEU A 249 14.78 -11.27 -3.24
CA LEU A 249 14.90 -10.84 -1.85
C LEU A 249 16.29 -10.25 -1.54
N ALA A 250 17.35 -10.76 -2.17
CA ALA A 250 18.69 -10.23 -1.97
C ALA A 250 18.81 -8.80 -2.52
N ALA A 251 18.37 -8.60 -3.76
CA ALA A 251 18.33 -7.26 -4.36
C ALA A 251 17.43 -6.30 -3.57
N LEU A 252 16.26 -6.76 -3.10
CA LEU A 252 15.33 -5.97 -2.30
C LEU A 252 15.97 -5.50 -0.97
N ILE A 253 16.70 -6.38 -0.27
CA ILE A 253 17.44 -6.04 0.95
C ILE A 253 18.50 -4.97 0.67
N GLU A 254 19.25 -5.09 -0.43
CA GLU A 254 20.28 -4.09 -0.79
C GLU A 254 19.64 -2.71 -1.07
N VAL A 255 18.49 -2.67 -1.75
CA VAL A 255 17.75 -1.41 -1.93
C VAL A 255 17.36 -0.81 -0.57
N SER A 256 16.81 -1.61 0.32
CA SER A 256 16.37 -1.17 1.66
C SER A 256 17.52 -0.68 2.53
N ARG A 257 18.71 -1.25 2.40
CA ARG A 257 19.92 -0.81 3.12
C ARG A 257 20.35 0.61 2.78
N THR A 258 19.89 1.16 1.67
CA THR A 258 20.16 2.55 1.29
C THR A 258 19.30 3.55 2.07
N LEU A 259 18.13 3.12 2.57
CA LEU A 259 17.14 3.98 3.19
C LEU A 259 17.63 4.75 4.43
N PRO A 260 18.34 4.16 5.40
CA PRO A 260 18.80 4.90 6.57
C PRO A 260 19.67 6.10 6.21
N LYS A 261 20.55 5.93 5.22
CA LYS A 261 21.39 7.03 4.72
C LYS A 261 20.57 8.12 4.03
N LEU A 262 19.57 7.70 3.24
CA LEU A 262 18.71 8.60 2.48
C LEU A 262 17.77 9.40 3.39
N LEU A 263 17.26 8.76 4.45
CA LEU A 263 16.27 9.35 5.36
C LEU A 263 16.90 10.07 6.56
N GLY A 264 18.15 9.73 6.91
CA GLY A 264 18.83 10.24 8.10
C GLY A 264 18.36 9.59 9.42
N HIS A 265 17.65 8.45 9.36
CA HIS A 265 17.23 7.68 10.53
C HIS A 265 17.07 6.19 10.18
N ASP A 266 17.05 5.33 11.19
CA ASP A 266 16.83 3.89 11.04
C ASP A 266 15.43 3.57 10.51
N ILE A 267 15.31 2.38 9.90
CA ILE A 267 14.05 1.81 9.39
C ILE A 267 13.59 0.65 10.29
N PRO A 268 12.26 0.41 10.38
CA PRO A 268 11.72 -0.62 11.26
C PRO A 268 11.97 -2.07 10.79
N GLY A 269 12.23 -2.31 9.50
CA GLY A 269 12.44 -3.64 8.93
C GLY A 269 13.42 -4.51 9.74
N GLN A 270 13.08 -5.78 9.95
CA GLN A 270 13.88 -6.70 10.74
C GLN A 270 14.94 -7.40 9.89
N LEU A 271 14.58 -7.86 8.71
CA LEU A 271 15.44 -8.65 7.83
C LEU A 271 16.67 -7.85 7.35
N VAL A 272 16.52 -6.56 7.10
CA VAL A 272 17.62 -5.66 6.73
C VAL A 272 18.72 -5.64 7.79
N LYS A 273 18.36 -5.81 9.05
CA LYS A 273 19.28 -5.83 10.21
C LYS A 273 19.87 -7.22 10.44
N ALA A 274 19.02 -8.25 10.40
CA ALA A 274 19.40 -9.61 10.76
C ALA A 274 20.05 -10.39 9.61
N GLY A 275 19.73 -10.06 8.34
CA GLY A 275 20.06 -10.87 7.19
C GLY A 275 19.11 -12.06 7.02
N ARG A 276 19.29 -12.83 5.94
CA ARG A 276 18.46 -14.01 5.63
C ARG A 276 18.88 -15.22 6.46
N ASN A 277 18.00 -16.18 6.63
CA ASN A 277 18.30 -17.45 7.30
C ASN A 277 19.44 -18.23 6.64
N SER A 278 19.65 -18.04 5.33
CA SER A 278 20.74 -18.63 4.56
C SER A 278 22.10 -17.96 4.78
N ASP A 279 22.14 -16.75 5.28
CA ASP A 279 23.39 -15.99 5.49
C ASP A 279 24.19 -16.63 6.63
N ARG A 280 25.49 -16.79 6.43
CA ARG A 280 26.42 -17.37 7.41
C ARG A 280 27.34 -16.30 7.95
N HIS A 281 27.44 -16.24 9.25
CA HIS A 281 28.34 -15.32 9.93
C HIS A 281 29.58 -16.09 10.48
N MET A 282 30.74 -15.44 10.46
CA MET A 282 31.91 -15.96 11.13
C MET A 282 31.72 -15.89 12.65
N LEU A 283 32.27 -16.86 13.36
CA LEU A 283 32.30 -16.77 14.83
C LEU A 283 33.08 -15.52 15.25
N PRO A 284 32.59 -14.80 16.28
CA PRO A 284 33.36 -13.70 16.85
C PRO A 284 34.75 -14.20 17.23
N ALA A 285 35.78 -13.41 16.95
CA ALA A 285 37.11 -13.70 17.49
C ALA A 285 37.04 -13.68 19.02
N SER A 286 37.49 -14.76 19.66
CA SER A 286 37.54 -14.93 21.11
C SER A 286 38.55 -14.00 21.76
#